data_ade02224f7287c225bbefb5ae1389834
#
_entry.id   ade02224f7287c225bbefb5ae1389834
#
_cell.length_a   1.000
_cell.length_b   1.000
_cell.length_c   1.000
_cell.angle_alpha   90.00
_cell.angle_beta   90.00
_cell.angle_gamma   90.00
#
_symmetry.space_group_name_H-M   'P 1'
#
loop_
_entity.id
_entity.type
_entity.pdbx_description
1 polymer ?
#
loop_
_entity_poly.entity_id
_entity_poly.type
_entity_poly.pdbx_seq_one_letter_code
_entity_poly.pdbx_strand_id
1 'polypeptide(L)'
;MLKFQQEYGYSPTAGCLPMLVNMLVLFGMVEVVYRPVQYILGIPKDAISAACTALGIANNGAAAQTGLIEAIHAGLASGVDTGLTTEQLSSIANFNTSFLGMDMCTITGFSFSLIMIFPIIAAVTMCISQVLSTKMSGQQAQMQGSMKVMMWGMNIMFVFMCFQMPVGFSLYYGTSNIFMMLQTVLTYKVYNPEKFKAQYEAEVAAKRAAKKEIKTVTVEEGGKKVEKNVNKRQLDQMRLEYARKLDAEKYANDRTVPLTDEQRAEMEAQKAQKGKKKK
;
A
#
# COMPACT_ATOMS: atom_id res chain seq x y z
N MET A 1 16.60 14.33 2.33
CA MET A 1 15.54 13.39 2.72
C MET A 1 16.01 11.94 2.69
N LEU A 2 16.51 11.41 1.59
CA LEU A 2 16.98 10.02 1.48
C LEU A 2 18.04 9.63 2.53
N LYS A 3 18.99 10.52 2.85
CA LYS A 3 20.00 10.28 3.90
C LYS A 3 19.38 10.13 5.30
N PHE A 4 18.35 10.90 5.61
CA PHE A 4 17.64 10.83 6.89
C PHE A 4 16.85 9.53 7.01
N GLN A 5 16.18 9.11 5.93
CA GLN A 5 15.44 7.85 5.86
C GLN A 5 16.37 6.63 6.02
N GLN A 6 17.55 6.65 5.39
CA GLN A 6 18.56 5.59 5.52
C GLN A 6 19.20 5.56 6.92
N GLU A 7 19.40 6.70 7.53
CA GLU A 7 20.00 6.80 8.88
C GLU A 7 19.05 6.35 9.99
N TYR A 8 17.75 6.60 9.83
CA TYR A 8 16.72 6.26 10.82
C TYR A 8 15.96 4.97 10.51
N GLY A 9 16.27 4.29 9.40
CA GLY A 9 15.57 3.06 8.99
C GLY A 9 14.08 3.27 8.70
N TYR A 10 13.65 4.52 8.53
CA TYR A 10 12.25 4.85 8.24
C TYR A 10 11.96 4.63 6.77
N SER A 11 11.13 3.64 6.48
CA SER A 11 10.63 3.41 5.12
C SER A 11 9.25 4.06 4.97
N PRO A 12 9.09 5.10 4.14
CA PRO A 12 7.79 5.71 3.88
C PRO A 12 6.83 4.73 3.20
N THR A 13 7.37 3.70 2.52
CA THR A 13 6.60 2.64 1.86
C THR A 13 6.04 1.62 2.84
N ALA A 14 6.63 1.44 4.04
CA ALA A 14 6.10 0.52 5.05
C ALA A 14 4.71 0.96 5.56
N GLY A 15 4.43 2.27 5.56
CA GLY A 15 3.12 2.81 5.94
C GLY A 15 2.02 2.62 4.89
N CYS A 16 2.37 2.44 3.61
CA CYS A 16 1.37 2.24 2.56
C CYS A 16 1.06 0.77 2.27
N LEU A 17 1.84 -0.18 2.79
CA LEU A 17 1.56 -1.62 2.62
C LEU A 17 0.18 -2.03 3.14
N PRO A 18 -0.26 -1.66 4.36
CA PRO A 18 -1.63 -1.93 4.81
C PRO A 18 -2.69 -1.32 3.90
N MET A 19 -2.42 -0.16 3.33
CA MET A 19 -3.33 0.50 2.39
C MET A 19 -3.46 -0.28 1.09
N LEU A 20 -2.38 -0.85 0.55
CA LEU A 20 -2.44 -1.71 -0.64
C LEU A 20 -3.27 -2.97 -0.39
N VAL A 21 -3.09 -3.62 0.77
CA VAL A 21 -3.91 -4.79 1.14
C VAL A 21 -5.39 -4.40 1.25
N ASN A 22 -5.69 -3.28 1.91
CA ASN A 22 -7.06 -2.78 2.01
C ASN A 22 -7.67 -2.44 0.64
N MET A 23 -6.86 -1.96 -0.30
CA MET A 23 -7.28 -1.66 -1.67
C MET A 23 -7.68 -2.94 -2.45
N LEU A 24 -6.96 -4.05 -2.25
CA LEU A 24 -7.35 -5.34 -2.84
C LEU A 24 -8.69 -5.84 -2.29
N VAL A 25 -8.88 -5.76 -0.98
CA VAL A 25 -10.16 -6.10 -0.32
C VAL A 25 -11.28 -5.19 -0.83
N LEU A 26 -11.00 -3.90 -1.00
CA LEU A 26 -11.93 -2.93 -1.53
C LEU A 26 -12.42 -3.31 -2.93
N PHE A 27 -11.51 -3.63 -3.86
CA PHE A 27 -11.89 -4.01 -5.22
C PHE A 27 -12.76 -5.27 -5.23
N GLY A 28 -12.43 -6.28 -4.42
CA GLY A 28 -13.27 -7.47 -4.27
C GLY A 28 -14.66 -7.14 -3.71
N MET A 29 -14.72 -6.27 -2.70
CA MET A 29 -15.98 -5.87 -2.08
C MET A 29 -16.87 -5.05 -3.03
N VAL A 30 -16.26 -4.15 -3.81
CA VAL A 30 -16.96 -3.35 -4.83
C VAL A 30 -17.63 -4.27 -5.84
N GLU A 31 -16.91 -5.26 -6.36
CA GLU A 31 -17.45 -6.22 -7.33
C GLU A 31 -18.66 -7.00 -6.77
N VAL A 32 -18.57 -7.46 -5.51
CA VAL A 32 -19.67 -8.19 -4.85
C VAL A 32 -20.92 -7.32 -4.67
N VAL A 33 -20.73 -6.07 -4.22
CA VAL A 33 -21.83 -5.14 -3.96
C VAL A 33 -22.50 -4.66 -5.26
N TYR A 34 -21.71 -4.48 -6.32
CA TYR A 34 -22.23 -4.08 -7.63
C TYR A 34 -22.89 -5.23 -8.39
N ARG A 35 -22.49 -6.48 -8.13
CA ARG A 35 -22.94 -7.67 -8.86
C ARG A 35 -23.39 -8.77 -7.92
N PRO A 36 -24.41 -8.49 -7.06
CA PRO A 36 -24.84 -9.44 -6.05
C PRO A 36 -25.41 -10.73 -6.65
N VAL A 37 -26.15 -10.65 -7.76
CA VAL A 37 -26.72 -11.82 -8.42
C VAL A 37 -25.63 -12.76 -8.96
N GLN A 38 -24.54 -12.19 -9.47
CA GLN A 38 -23.43 -12.98 -9.99
C GLN A 38 -22.56 -13.58 -8.86
N TYR A 39 -22.17 -12.77 -7.88
CA TYR A 39 -21.18 -13.18 -6.88
C TYR A 39 -21.77 -13.80 -5.62
N ILE A 40 -22.98 -13.42 -5.23
CA ILE A 40 -23.65 -13.99 -4.05
C ILE A 40 -24.53 -15.19 -4.44
N LEU A 41 -25.34 -15.04 -5.49
CA LEU A 41 -26.23 -16.10 -5.93
C LEU A 41 -25.59 -17.06 -6.93
N GLY A 42 -24.37 -16.75 -7.43
CA GLY A 42 -23.62 -17.62 -8.33
C GLY A 42 -24.24 -17.78 -9.73
N ILE A 43 -25.10 -16.85 -10.15
CA ILE A 43 -25.77 -16.93 -11.46
C ILE A 43 -24.81 -16.43 -12.55
N PRO A 44 -24.61 -17.20 -13.65
CA PRO A 44 -23.70 -16.84 -14.73
C PRO A 44 -24.05 -15.49 -15.37
N LYS A 45 -23.03 -14.71 -15.73
CA LYS A 45 -23.19 -13.38 -16.34
C LYS A 45 -24.08 -13.41 -17.61
N ASP A 46 -23.94 -14.44 -18.43
CA ASP A 46 -24.69 -14.57 -19.67
C ASP A 46 -26.20 -14.75 -19.41
N ALA A 47 -26.55 -15.55 -18.39
CA ALA A 47 -27.94 -15.71 -17.95
C ALA A 47 -28.52 -14.40 -17.39
N ILE A 48 -27.74 -13.66 -16.62
CA ILE A 48 -28.14 -12.33 -16.10
C ILE A 48 -28.37 -11.35 -17.25
N SER A 49 -27.45 -11.35 -18.23
CA SER A 49 -27.55 -10.48 -19.40
C SER A 49 -28.79 -10.80 -20.26
N ALA A 50 -29.09 -12.08 -20.48
CA ALA A 50 -30.29 -12.51 -21.18
C ALA A 50 -31.57 -12.07 -20.44
N ALA A 51 -31.64 -12.28 -19.14
CA ALA A 51 -32.74 -11.88 -18.30
C ALA A 51 -32.97 -10.34 -18.28
N CYS A 52 -31.91 -9.57 -18.17
CA CYS A 52 -31.98 -8.10 -18.25
C CYS A 52 -32.52 -7.67 -19.61
N THR A 53 -32.07 -8.27 -20.68
CA THR A 53 -32.54 -7.98 -22.06
C THR A 53 -34.01 -8.32 -22.22
N ALA A 54 -34.43 -9.48 -21.73
CA ALA A 54 -35.85 -9.96 -21.83
C ALA A 54 -36.79 -9.03 -21.03
N LEU A 55 -36.33 -8.46 -19.93
CA LEU A 55 -37.10 -7.53 -19.08
C LEU A 55 -36.93 -6.04 -19.46
N GLY A 56 -36.19 -5.74 -20.55
CA GLY A 56 -35.96 -4.38 -21.00
C GLY A 56 -35.08 -3.55 -20.06
N ILE A 57 -34.29 -4.19 -19.19
CA ILE A 57 -33.38 -3.53 -18.26
C ILE A 57 -32.08 -3.22 -18.99
N ALA A 58 -31.63 -1.97 -18.83
CA ALA A 58 -30.35 -1.57 -19.41
C ALA A 58 -29.19 -2.41 -18.85
N ASN A 59 -28.49 -3.15 -19.73
CA ASN A 59 -27.44 -4.09 -19.35
C ASN A 59 -26.08 -3.39 -19.17
N ASN A 60 -26.06 -2.27 -18.44
CA ASN A 60 -24.88 -1.46 -18.21
C ASN A 60 -24.53 -1.36 -16.71
N GLY A 61 -23.52 -2.11 -16.32
CA GLY A 61 -22.85 -1.95 -15.03
C GLY A 61 -23.62 -2.44 -13.81
N ALA A 62 -23.48 -1.70 -12.74
CA ALA A 62 -24.03 -2.01 -11.42
C ALA A 62 -25.56 -2.00 -11.37
N ALA A 63 -26.19 -1.07 -12.08
CA ALA A 63 -27.63 -0.91 -12.08
C ALA A 63 -28.38 -2.07 -12.73
N ALA A 64 -27.75 -2.87 -13.59
CA ALA A 64 -28.39 -3.98 -14.26
C ALA A 64 -28.85 -5.08 -13.29
N GLN A 65 -27.97 -5.47 -12.34
CA GLN A 65 -28.31 -6.55 -11.41
C GLN A 65 -29.29 -6.10 -10.30
N THR A 66 -29.16 -4.86 -9.84
CA THR A 66 -30.14 -4.28 -8.90
C THR A 66 -31.51 -4.12 -9.56
N GLY A 67 -31.53 -3.61 -10.79
CA GLY A 67 -32.76 -3.53 -11.57
C GLY A 67 -33.40 -4.90 -11.86
N LEU A 68 -32.59 -5.95 -12.06
CA LEU A 68 -33.09 -7.33 -12.21
C LEU A 68 -33.74 -7.83 -10.91
N ILE A 69 -33.13 -7.58 -9.76
CA ILE A 69 -33.71 -7.94 -8.45
C ILE A 69 -35.04 -7.21 -8.26
N GLU A 70 -35.08 -5.90 -8.48
CA GLU A 70 -36.29 -5.09 -8.35
C GLU A 70 -37.41 -5.56 -9.29
N ALA A 71 -37.08 -5.85 -10.55
CA ALA A 71 -38.05 -6.33 -11.53
C ALA A 71 -38.64 -7.69 -11.14
N ILE A 72 -37.82 -8.61 -10.62
CA ILE A 72 -38.30 -9.92 -10.15
C ILE A 72 -39.14 -9.76 -8.89
N HIS A 73 -38.75 -8.93 -7.94
CA HIS A 73 -39.55 -8.62 -6.73
C HIS A 73 -40.89 -7.94 -7.07
N ALA A 74 -40.92 -7.10 -8.09
CA ALA A 74 -42.15 -6.48 -8.59
C ALA A 74 -43.05 -7.44 -9.41
N GLY A 75 -42.63 -8.70 -9.63
CA GLY A 75 -43.37 -9.68 -10.38
C GLY A 75 -43.33 -9.50 -11.91
N LEU A 76 -42.46 -8.60 -12.42
CA LEU A 76 -42.34 -8.29 -13.85
C LEU A 76 -41.79 -9.48 -14.68
N ALA A 77 -41.17 -10.46 -14.03
CA ALA A 77 -40.70 -11.67 -14.64
C ALA A 77 -41.83 -12.69 -14.91
N SER A 78 -43.04 -12.47 -14.37
CA SER A 78 -44.17 -13.39 -14.58
C SER A 78 -44.65 -13.37 -16.02
N GLY A 79 -44.54 -14.52 -16.70
CA GLY A 79 -44.95 -14.66 -18.10
C GLY A 79 -43.90 -14.21 -19.12
N VAL A 80 -42.72 -13.81 -18.71
CA VAL A 80 -41.60 -13.45 -19.58
C VAL A 80 -40.58 -14.58 -19.55
N ASP A 81 -40.14 -15.04 -20.72
CA ASP A 81 -39.03 -15.96 -20.80
C ASP A 81 -37.70 -15.23 -20.58
N THR A 82 -37.23 -15.26 -19.34
CA THR A 82 -35.99 -14.60 -18.90
C THR A 82 -34.76 -15.45 -19.19
N GLY A 83 -34.92 -16.72 -19.65
CA GLY A 83 -33.79 -17.65 -19.77
C GLY A 83 -33.18 -18.13 -18.43
N LEU A 84 -33.77 -17.72 -17.31
CA LEU A 84 -33.36 -18.18 -15.96
C LEU A 84 -34.10 -19.47 -15.61
N THR A 85 -33.43 -20.38 -14.92
CA THR A 85 -34.08 -21.57 -14.35
C THR A 85 -35.04 -21.18 -13.24
N THR A 86 -36.01 -22.03 -12.94
CA THR A 86 -36.95 -21.79 -11.81
C THR A 86 -36.23 -21.66 -10.49
N GLU A 87 -35.14 -22.39 -10.29
CA GLU A 87 -34.31 -22.31 -9.11
C GLU A 87 -33.59 -20.96 -9.02
N GLN A 88 -33.02 -20.46 -10.11
CA GLN A 88 -32.37 -19.15 -10.18
C GLN A 88 -33.37 -18.02 -9.94
N LEU A 89 -34.56 -18.09 -10.53
CA LEU A 89 -35.63 -17.14 -10.32
C LEU A 89 -36.07 -17.10 -8.85
N SER A 90 -36.25 -18.27 -8.22
CA SER A 90 -36.61 -18.35 -6.80
C SER A 90 -35.52 -17.84 -5.89
N SER A 91 -34.24 -18.06 -6.25
CA SER A 91 -33.09 -17.56 -5.49
C SER A 91 -33.03 -16.03 -5.52
N ILE A 92 -33.29 -15.40 -6.67
CA ILE A 92 -33.34 -13.93 -6.77
C ILE A 92 -34.59 -13.40 -6.05
N ALA A 93 -35.75 -14.02 -6.20
CA ALA A 93 -36.99 -13.59 -5.54
C ALA A 93 -36.89 -13.63 -4.00
N ASN A 94 -36.15 -14.58 -3.46
CA ASN A 94 -35.91 -14.71 -2.02
C ASN A 94 -34.69 -13.91 -1.52
N PHE A 95 -33.93 -13.27 -2.41
CA PHE A 95 -32.75 -12.51 -2.06
C PHE A 95 -33.14 -11.17 -1.43
N ASN A 96 -32.94 -11.06 -0.11
CA ASN A 96 -33.30 -9.85 0.60
C ASN A 96 -32.10 -8.89 0.64
N THR A 97 -32.23 -7.76 -0.04
CA THR A 97 -31.25 -6.66 -0.06
C THR A 97 -31.52 -5.61 1.01
N SER A 98 -32.60 -5.76 1.80
CA SER A 98 -33.06 -4.77 2.76
C SER A 98 -32.36 -4.95 4.12
N PHE A 99 -31.80 -3.87 4.61
CA PHE A 99 -31.25 -3.75 5.97
C PHE A 99 -31.89 -2.55 6.68
N LEU A 100 -32.47 -2.76 7.84
CA LEU A 100 -33.25 -1.73 8.59
C LEU A 100 -34.36 -1.09 7.75
N GLY A 101 -35.00 -1.86 6.87
CA GLY A 101 -36.06 -1.38 6.00
C GLY A 101 -35.60 -0.54 4.79
N MET A 102 -34.28 -0.47 4.56
CA MET A 102 -33.68 0.28 3.45
C MET A 102 -32.89 -0.65 2.54
N ASP A 103 -33.03 -0.49 1.22
CA ASP A 103 -32.33 -1.33 0.24
C ASP A 103 -30.85 -0.94 0.12
N MET A 104 -29.97 -1.90 0.43
CA MET A 104 -28.53 -1.72 0.43
C MET A 104 -27.90 -1.65 -0.96
N CYS A 105 -28.64 -2.09 -1.98
CA CYS A 105 -28.21 -2.03 -3.37
C CYS A 105 -28.49 -0.66 -4.02
N THR A 106 -29.31 0.18 -3.41
CA THR A 106 -29.65 1.52 -3.93
C THR A 106 -28.43 2.44 -3.94
N ILE A 107 -28.26 3.19 -5.05
CA ILE A 107 -27.28 4.26 -5.15
C ILE A 107 -27.96 5.56 -4.74
N THR A 108 -27.50 6.17 -3.63
CA THR A 108 -28.15 7.38 -3.10
C THR A 108 -27.92 8.61 -3.96
N GLY A 109 -26.79 8.71 -4.63
CA GLY A 109 -26.36 9.95 -5.27
C GLY A 109 -26.36 11.11 -4.26
N PHE A 110 -26.75 12.30 -4.70
CA PHE A 110 -26.92 13.49 -3.86
C PHE A 110 -28.41 13.84 -3.63
N SER A 111 -29.29 12.81 -3.64
CA SER A 111 -30.72 13.01 -3.38
C SER A 111 -31.01 13.01 -1.87
N PHE A 112 -31.78 13.98 -1.39
CA PHE A 112 -32.18 14.06 0.02
C PHE A 112 -33.19 12.96 0.35
N SER A 113 -32.69 11.80 0.78
CA SER A 113 -33.52 10.68 1.24
C SER A 113 -32.94 10.12 2.55
N LEU A 114 -33.77 9.36 3.30
CA LEU A 114 -33.36 8.78 4.59
C LEU A 114 -32.11 7.86 4.41
N ILE A 115 -31.97 7.22 3.26
CA ILE A 115 -30.85 6.33 2.91
C ILE A 115 -29.52 7.09 2.89
N MET A 116 -29.52 8.41 2.65
CA MET A 116 -28.33 9.26 2.64
C MET A 116 -27.57 9.30 3.98
N ILE A 117 -28.20 8.83 5.06
CA ILE A 117 -27.57 8.75 6.38
C ILE A 117 -26.33 7.84 6.36
N PHE A 118 -26.31 6.77 5.55
CA PHE A 118 -25.19 5.82 5.49
C PHE A 118 -23.92 6.44 4.89
N PRO A 119 -23.94 7.06 3.69
CA PRO A 119 -22.75 7.73 3.17
C PRO A 119 -22.30 8.92 4.04
N ILE A 120 -23.24 9.61 4.73
CA ILE A 120 -22.86 10.67 5.68
C ILE A 120 -22.11 10.08 6.88
N ILE A 121 -22.64 9.00 7.49
CA ILE A 121 -21.95 8.32 8.61
C ILE A 121 -20.58 7.80 8.15
N ALA A 122 -20.50 7.21 6.97
CA ALA A 122 -19.22 6.75 6.40
C ALA A 122 -18.24 7.91 6.25
N ALA A 123 -18.67 9.05 5.70
CA ALA A 123 -17.84 10.24 5.54
C ALA A 123 -17.34 10.79 6.88
N VAL A 124 -18.23 10.93 7.86
CA VAL A 124 -17.89 11.43 9.20
C VAL A 124 -16.92 10.48 9.92
N THR A 125 -17.22 9.20 9.94
CA THR A 125 -16.34 8.19 10.58
C THR A 125 -14.98 8.10 9.89
N MET A 126 -14.92 8.24 8.56
CA MET A 126 -13.68 8.28 7.79
C MET A 126 -12.82 9.51 8.17
N CYS A 127 -13.41 10.69 8.23
CA CYS A 127 -12.71 11.91 8.65
C CYS A 127 -12.17 11.80 10.09
N ILE A 128 -13.00 11.30 11.01
CA ILE A 128 -12.58 11.10 12.42
C ILE A 128 -11.44 10.08 12.50
N SER A 129 -11.58 8.94 11.83
CA SER A 129 -10.56 7.89 11.78
C SER A 129 -9.22 8.42 11.26
N GLN A 130 -9.27 9.23 10.19
CA GLN A 130 -8.09 9.85 9.60
C GLN A 130 -7.39 10.81 10.57
N VAL A 131 -8.14 11.69 11.24
CA VAL A 131 -7.60 12.63 12.23
C VAL A 131 -7.02 11.89 13.42
N LEU A 132 -7.74 10.89 13.93
CA LEU A 132 -7.31 10.08 15.07
C LEU A 132 -6.01 9.32 14.76
N SER A 133 -5.98 8.62 13.63
CA SER A 133 -4.81 7.88 13.17
C SER A 133 -3.58 8.79 13.01
N THR A 134 -3.76 9.96 12.39
CA THR A 134 -2.67 10.92 12.18
C THR A 134 -2.13 11.49 13.49
N LYS A 135 -3.01 11.78 14.45
CA LYS A 135 -2.61 12.30 15.78
C LYS A 135 -1.89 11.23 16.60
N MET A 136 -2.45 10.02 16.66
CA MET A 136 -1.94 8.96 17.51
C MET A 136 -0.67 8.31 16.96
N SER A 137 -0.48 8.27 15.64
CA SER A 137 0.75 7.74 15.02
C SER A 137 1.97 8.68 15.11
N GLY A 138 1.78 9.91 15.61
CA GLY A 138 2.86 10.91 15.69
C GLY A 138 3.36 11.40 14.32
N GLN A 139 2.73 10.97 13.24
CA GLN A 139 3.13 11.34 11.87
C GLN A 139 2.89 12.82 11.55
N GLN A 140 2.03 13.48 12.32
CA GLN A 140 1.62 14.87 12.07
C GLN A 140 2.82 15.86 12.03
N ALA A 141 3.83 15.63 12.85
CA ALA A 141 5.02 16.48 12.91
C ALA A 141 6.02 16.23 11.77
N GLN A 142 5.96 15.05 11.14
CA GLN A 142 6.92 14.65 10.10
C GLN A 142 6.35 14.78 8.68
N MET A 143 5.03 14.99 8.55
CA MET A 143 4.38 15.11 7.23
C MET A 143 4.64 16.49 6.63
N GLN A 144 5.30 16.50 5.48
CA GLN A 144 5.39 17.70 4.64
C GLN A 144 4.01 18.12 4.11
N GLY A 145 3.84 19.40 3.83
CA GLY A 145 2.57 19.96 3.35
C GLY A 145 1.97 19.20 2.15
N SER A 146 2.80 18.83 1.17
CA SER A 146 2.37 18.05 0.00
C SER A 146 1.77 16.68 0.35
N MET A 147 2.32 15.99 1.35
CA MET A 147 1.82 14.68 1.81
C MET A 147 0.47 14.84 2.52
N LYS A 148 0.29 15.91 3.31
CA LYS A 148 -1.00 16.23 3.93
C LYS A 148 -2.08 16.49 2.87
N VAL A 149 -1.77 17.28 1.85
CA VAL A 149 -2.70 17.58 0.76
C VAL A 149 -3.09 16.31 0.00
N MET A 150 -2.12 15.45 -0.32
CA MET A 150 -2.38 14.17 -0.99
C MET A 150 -3.28 13.27 -0.14
N MET A 151 -3.03 13.15 1.16
CA MET A 151 -3.82 12.32 2.07
C MET A 151 -5.25 12.80 2.22
N TRP A 152 -5.45 14.11 2.40
CA TRP A 152 -6.79 14.70 2.48
C TRP A 152 -7.53 14.67 1.13
N GLY A 153 -6.81 14.89 0.02
CA GLY A 153 -7.38 14.77 -1.32
C GLY A 153 -7.92 13.37 -1.60
N MET A 154 -7.15 12.34 -1.21
CA MET A 154 -7.60 10.96 -1.34
C MET A 154 -8.82 10.66 -0.45
N ASN A 155 -8.86 11.21 0.77
CA ASN A 155 -10.00 11.06 1.68
C ASN A 155 -11.27 11.68 1.07
N ILE A 156 -11.17 12.89 0.53
CA ILE A 156 -12.29 13.58 -0.14
C ILE A 156 -12.77 12.78 -1.35
N MET A 157 -11.85 12.23 -2.14
CA MET A 157 -12.20 11.35 -3.27
C MET A 157 -12.99 10.12 -2.81
N PHE A 158 -12.58 9.45 -1.73
CA PHE A 158 -13.31 8.32 -1.17
C PHE A 158 -14.68 8.70 -0.63
N VAL A 159 -14.80 9.85 0.06
CA VAL A 159 -16.10 10.37 0.49
C VAL A 159 -17.03 10.59 -0.69
N PHE A 160 -16.54 11.22 -1.76
CA PHE A 160 -17.32 11.39 -3.00
C PHE A 160 -17.75 10.04 -3.58
N MET A 161 -16.87 9.05 -3.58
CA MET A 161 -17.16 7.70 -4.06
C MET A 161 -18.26 7.01 -3.23
N CYS A 162 -18.33 7.24 -1.91
CA CYS A 162 -19.42 6.70 -1.07
C CYS A 162 -20.82 7.14 -1.52
N PHE A 163 -20.96 8.32 -2.13
CA PHE A 163 -22.24 8.79 -2.67
C PHE A 163 -22.56 8.23 -4.06
N GLN A 164 -21.55 7.76 -4.79
CA GLN A 164 -21.70 7.20 -6.14
C GLN A 164 -21.86 5.67 -6.12
N MET A 165 -21.65 5.06 -4.97
CA MET A 165 -21.71 3.60 -4.79
C MET A 165 -23.00 3.17 -4.09
N PRO A 166 -23.40 1.89 -4.21
CA PRO A 166 -24.51 1.34 -3.43
C PRO A 166 -24.32 1.55 -1.93
N VAL A 167 -25.42 1.74 -1.22
CA VAL A 167 -25.45 2.03 0.24
C VAL A 167 -24.70 0.97 1.04
N GLY A 168 -24.75 -0.29 0.64
CA GLY A 168 -23.99 -1.38 1.26
C GLY A 168 -22.48 -1.11 1.35
N PHE A 169 -21.93 -0.43 0.36
CA PHE A 169 -20.53 0.02 0.37
C PHE A 169 -20.27 1.04 1.48
N SER A 170 -21.15 2.02 1.62
CA SER A 170 -21.05 3.06 2.67
C SER A 170 -21.21 2.45 4.08
N LEU A 171 -22.08 1.46 4.23
CA LEU A 171 -22.25 0.73 5.48
C LEU A 171 -20.98 -0.03 5.85
N TYR A 172 -20.38 -0.75 4.88
CA TYR A 172 -19.10 -1.44 5.09
C TYR A 172 -17.99 -0.47 5.51
N TYR A 173 -17.84 0.65 4.78
CA TYR A 173 -16.81 1.63 5.10
C TYR A 173 -16.99 2.31 6.45
N GLY A 174 -18.23 2.69 6.76
CA GLY A 174 -18.56 3.28 8.06
C GLY A 174 -18.21 2.33 9.21
N THR A 175 -18.62 1.07 9.10
CA THR A 175 -18.32 0.02 10.09
C THR A 175 -16.82 -0.26 10.18
N SER A 176 -16.13 -0.40 9.06
CA SER A 176 -14.67 -0.62 9.01
C SER A 176 -13.90 0.53 9.66
N ASN A 177 -14.31 1.77 9.44
CA ASN A 177 -13.69 2.94 10.09
C ASN A 177 -13.88 2.93 11.61
N ILE A 178 -15.03 2.51 12.11
CA ILE A 178 -15.28 2.37 13.56
C ILE A 178 -14.32 1.31 14.14
N PHE A 179 -14.20 0.15 13.51
CA PHE A 179 -13.25 -0.89 13.94
C PHE A 179 -11.79 -0.42 13.87
N MET A 180 -11.43 0.32 12.83
CA MET A 180 -10.08 0.90 12.69
C MET A 180 -9.79 1.94 13.78
N MET A 181 -10.76 2.75 14.17
CA MET A 181 -10.61 3.67 15.31
C MET A 181 -10.40 2.92 16.62
N LEU A 182 -11.19 1.89 16.89
CA LEU A 182 -11.01 1.03 18.07
C LEU A 182 -9.65 0.38 18.09
N GLN A 183 -9.22 -0.20 16.98
CA GLN A 183 -7.89 -0.79 16.83
C GLN A 183 -6.79 0.25 17.08
N THR A 184 -6.90 1.44 16.52
CA THR A 184 -5.92 2.52 16.68
C THR A 184 -5.78 2.92 18.16
N VAL A 185 -6.90 3.12 18.85
CA VAL A 185 -6.92 3.45 20.29
C VAL A 185 -6.33 2.32 21.12
N LEU A 186 -6.69 1.07 20.82
CA LEU A 186 -6.18 -0.10 21.53
C LEU A 186 -4.67 -0.25 21.34
N THR A 187 -4.21 -0.14 20.09
CA THR A 187 -2.78 -0.20 19.76
C THR A 187 -2.01 0.91 20.46
N TYR A 188 -2.54 2.13 20.48
CA TYR A 188 -1.91 3.25 21.18
C TYR A 188 -1.81 3.03 22.71
N LYS A 189 -2.83 2.43 23.33
CA LYS A 189 -2.81 2.10 24.76
C LYS A 189 -1.84 0.98 25.10
N VAL A 190 -1.76 -0.06 24.25
CA VAL A 190 -0.88 -1.23 24.46
C VAL A 190 0.58 -0.87 24.11
N TYR A 191 0.78 -0.22 22.98
CA TYR A 191 2.10 0.19 22.49
C TYR A 191 2.24 1.70 22.60
N ASN A 192 2.74 2.20 23.73
CA ASN A 192 2.97 3.63 23.90
C ASN A 192 4.07 4.12 22.93
N PRO A 193 3.71 4.89 21.88
CA PRO A 193 4.66 5.31 20.84
C PRO A 193 5.78 6.22 21.38
N GLU A 194 5.54 6.96 22.48
CA GLU A 194 6.55 7.82 23.08
C GLU A 194 7.68 7.01 23.74
N LYS A 195 7.33 5.90 24.41
CA LYS A 195 8.33 4.99 25.00
C LYS A 195 9.18 4.32 23.92
N PHE A 196 8.53 3.83 22.85
CA PHE A 196 9.25 3.23 21.72
C PHE A 196 10.12 4.22 20.98
N LYS A 197 9.65 5.45 20.80
CA LYS A 197 10.44 6.53 20.21
C LYS A 197 11.67 6.84 21.04
N ALA A 198 11.52 6.99 22.35
CA ALA A 198 12.63 7.25 23.26
C ALA A 198 13.67 6.11 23.26
N GLN A 199 13.21 4.84 23.27
CA GLN A 199 14.10 3.67 23.17
C GLN A 199 14.85 3.63 21.84
N TYR A 200 14.14 3.89 20.74
CA TYR A 200 14.73 3.92 19.40
C TYR A 200 15.75 5.07 19.25
N GLU A 201 15.43 6.26 19.74
CA GLU A 201 16.37 7.39 19.75
C GLU A 201 17.63 7.10 20.58
N ALA A 202 17.47 6.45 21.74
CA ALA A 202 18.59 6.00 22.55
C ALA A 202 19.45 4.95 21.81
N GLU A 203 18.83 3.98 21.15
CA GLU A 203 19.54 2.96 20.36
C GLU A 203 20.29 3.57 19.17
N VAL A 204 19.65 4.50 18.46
CA VAL A 204 20.30 5.22 17.33
C VAL A 204 21.45 6.08 17.84
N ALA A 205 21.29 6.77 18.98
CA ALA A 205 22.36 7.55 19.61
C ALA A 205 23.54 6.65 20.01
N ALA A 206 23.26 5.50 20.62
CA ALA A 206 24.28 4.51 20.97
C ALA A 206 25.01 3.97 19.72
N LYS A 207 24.28 3.63 18.65
CA LYS A 207 24.88 3.20 17.37
C LYS A 207 25.73 4.30 16.71
N ARG A 208 25.32 5.57 16.83
CA ARG A 208 26.10 6.72 16.35
C ARG A 208 27.35 6.94 17.18
N ALA A 209 27.26 6.82 18.50
CA ALA A 209 28.39 6.92 19.40
C ALA A 209 29.42 5.81 19.10
N ALA A 210 28.97 4.58 18.95
CA ALA A 210 29.83 3.44 18.58
C ALA A 210 30.49 3.61 17.20
N LYS A 211 29.81 4.27 16.23
CA LYS A 211 30.42 4.57 14.91
C LYS A 211 31.44 5.70 14.96
N LYS A 212 31.34 6.60 15.94
CA LYS A 212 32.29 7.70 16.16
C LYS A 212 33.48 7.31 17.01
N GLU A 213 33.41 6.13 17.66
CA GLU A 213 34.52 5.65 18.49
C GLU A 213 35.81 5.55 17.66
N ILE A 214 36.82 6.28 18.07
CA ILE A 214 38.11 6.31 17.39
C ILE A 214 38.88 5.06 17.80
N LYS A 215 39.32 4.29 16.80
CA LYS A 215 40.21 3.13 16.99
C LYS A 215 41.59 3.44 16.40
N THR A 216 42.64 3.16 17.16
CA THR A 216 43.99 3.21 16.65
C THR A 216 44.25 1.97 15.80
N VAL A 217 44.61 2.17 14.57
CA VAL A 217 44.91 1.08 13.62
C VAL A 217 46.29 1.33 13.03
N THR A 218 47.11 0.28 13.04
CA THR A 218 48.42 0.33 12.41
C THR A 218 48.26 0.09 10.91
N VAL A 219 48.67 1.03 10.09
CA VAL A 219 48.59 0.97 8.64
C VAL A 219 50.01 0.99 8.06
N GLU A 220 50.28 0.15 7.10
CA GLU A 220 51.56 0.18 6.36
C GLU A 220 51.45 1.22 5.23
N GLU A 221 52.16 2.33 5.37
CA GLU A 221 52.37 3.33 4.30
C GLU A 221 53.85 3.39 3.91
N GLY A 222 54.13 3.10 2.65
CA GLY A 222 55.49 3.19 2.14
C GLY A 222 56.52 2.28 2.83
N GLY A 223 56.11 1.12 3.34
CA GLY A 223 56.97 0.16 4.04
C GLY A 223 57.22 0.49 5.53
N LYS A 224 56.59 1.52 6.07
CA LYS A 224 56.63 1.86 7.48
C LYS A 224 55.30 1.66 8.14
N LYS A 225 55.29 1.10 9.36
CA LYS A 225 54.07 0.95 10.17
C LYS A 225 53.76 2.28 10.86
N VAL A 226 52.65 2.88 10.50
CA VAL A 226 52.17 4.14 11.07
C VAL A 226 50.83 3.90 11.82
N GLU A 227 50.74 4.37 13.04
CA GLU A 227 49.50 4.31 13.78
C GLU A 227 48.60 5.49 13.40
N LYS A 228 47.40 5.18 12.86
CA LYS A 228 46.37 6.18 12.55
C LYS A 228 45.13 5.99 13.40
N ASN A 229 44.66 7.10 13.96
CA ASN A 229 43.38 7.16 14.65
C ASN A 229 42.27 7.27 13.62
N VAL A 230 41.50 6.21 13.46
CA VAL A 230 40.41 6.12 12.49
C VAL A 230 39.10 5.81 13.19
N ASN A 231 38.02 6.42 12.73
CA ASN A 231 36.68 6.03 13.19
C ASN A 231 36.23 4.73 12.48
N LYS A 232 35.20 4.09 13.04
CA LYS A 232 34.70 2.81 12.51
C LYS A 232 34.37 2.88 11.00
N ARG A 233 33.82 3.99 10.53
CA ARG A 233 33.47 4.19 9.12
C ARG A 233 34.72 4.25 8.22
N GLN A 234 35.74 4.95 8.66
CA GLN A 234 37.02 5.00 7.95
C GLN A 234 37.71 3.64 7.92
N LEU A 235 37.65 2.90 9.03
CA LEU A 235 38.18 1.53 9.10
C LEU A 235 37.47 0.59 8.13
N ASP A 236 36.14 0.67 8.06
CA ASP A 236 35.34 -0.16 7.14
C ASP A 236 35.63 0.20 5.68
N GLN A 237 35.83 1.49 5.36
CA GLN A 237 36.27 1.93 4.02
C GLN A 237 37.67 1.39 3.68
N MET A 238 38.61 1.50 4.59
CA MET A 238 39.95 0.98 4.38
C MET A 238 39.97 -0.54 4.17
N ARG A 239 39.14 -1.28 4.93
CA ARG A 239 38.97 -2.74 4.74
C ARG A 239 38.39 -3.07 3.39
N LEU A 240 37.38 -2.30 2.93
CA LEU A 240 36.75 -2.49 1.63
C LEU A 240 37.72 -2.20 0.48
N GLU A 241 38.53 -1.16 0.57
CA GLU A 241 39.55 -0.81 -0.38
C GLU A 241 40.66 -1.88 -0.45
N TYR A 242 41.06 -2.40 0.72
CA TYR A 242 42.02 -3.48 0.80
C TYR A 242 41.49 -4.77 0.19
N ALA A 243 40.25 -5.14 0.48
CA ALA A 243 39.60 -6.29 -0.11
C ALA A 243 39.50 -6.16 -1.65
N ARG A 244 39.12 -4.98 -2.16
CA ARG A 244 39.05 -4.69 -3.59
C ARG A 244 40.42 -4.82 -4.28
N LYS A 245 41.49 -4.37 -3.63
CA LYS A 245 42.86 -4.52 -4.14
C LYS A 245 43.27 -5.98 -4.20
N LEU A 246 42.98 -6.77 -3.16
CA LEU A 246 43.23 -8.20 -3.11
C LEU A 246 42.46 -8.96 -4.19
N ASP A 247 41.20 -8.63 -4.40
CA ASP A 247 40.39 -9.24 -5.45
C ASP A 247 40.90 -8.86 -6.84
N ALA A 248 41.26 -7.59 -7.05
CA ALA A 248 41.83 -7.13 -8.30
C ALA A 248 43.18 -7.85 -8.63
N GLU A 249 43.99 -8.10 -7.61
CA GLU A 249 45.27 -8.84 -7.78
C GLU A 249 45.02 -10.32 -8.05
N LYS A 250 44.11 -10.95 -7.30
CA LYS A 250 43.76 -12.36 -7.44
C LYS A 250 43.14 -12.69 -8.81
N TYR A 251 42.27 -11.81 -9.30
CA TYR A 251 41.53 -11.99 -10.55
C TYR A 251 42.13 -11.21 -11.75
N ALA A 252 43.34 -10.63 -11.60
CA ALA A 252 44.00 -9.87 -12.66
C ALA A 252 44.20 -10.67 -13.95
N ASN A 253 44.29 -12.00 -13.85
CA ASN A 253 44.46 -12.92 -14.98
C ASN A 253 43.17 -13.65 -15.37
N ASP A 254 42.06 -13.42 -14.68
CA ASP A 254 40.76 -14.05 -14.98
C ASP A 254 40.05 -13.26 -16.07
N ARG A 255 39.96 -13.83 -17.27
CA ARG A 255 39.31 -13.21 -18.43
C ARG A 255 37.78 -13.24 -18.37
N THR A 256 37.20 -13.86 -17.37
CA THR A 256 35.75 -13.99 -17.22
C THR A 256 35.12 -12.76 -16.54
N VAL A 257 35.91 -11.94 -15.85
CA VAL A 257 35.43 -10.72 -15.20
C VAL A 257 35.77 -9.52 -16.10
N PRO A 258 34.76 -8.76 -16.58
CA PRO A 258 35.05 -7.57 -17.38
C PRO A 258 35.75 -6.53 -16.52
N LEU A 259 36.96 -6.15 -16.91
CA LEU A 259 37.74 -5.09 -16.28
C LEU A 259 36.99 -3.75 -16.41
N THR A 260 36.97 -2.95 -15.36
CA THR A 260 36.50 -1.56 -15.45
C THR A 260 37.40 -0.73 -16.35
N ASP A 261 36.89 0.35 -16.93
CA ASP A 261 37.68 1.19 -17.86
C ASP A 261 38.94 1.76 -17.20
N GLU A 262 38.92 2.07 -15.91
CA GLU A 262 40.09 2.48 -15.12
C GLU A 262 41.13 1.37 -15.01
N GLN A 263 40.74 0.14 -14.76
CA GLN A 263 41.64 -1.02 -14.68
C GLN A 263 42.25 -1.36 -16.02
N ARG A 264 41.53 -1.14 -17.13
CA ARG A 264 42.09 -1.27 -18.50
C ARG A 264 43.16 -0.23 -18.76
N ALA A 265 42.90 1.03 -18.41
CA ALA A 265 43.85 2.13 -18.58
C ALA A 265 45.13 1.91 -17.74
N GLU A 266 45.01 1.44 -16.50
CA GLU A 266 46.19 1.11 -15.67
C GLU A 266 47.01 -0.07 -16.25
N MET A 267 46.36 -1.12 -16.74
CA MET A 267 47.04 -2.25 -17.36
C MET A 267 47.76 -1.84 -18.66
N GLU A 268 47.15 -0.97 -19.46
CA GLU A 268 47.80 -0.44 -20.67
C GLU A 268 49.01 0.43 -20.33
N ALA A 269 48.92 1.27 -19.30
CA ALA A 269 50.03 2.08 -18.81
C ALA A 269 51.19 1.20 -18.29
N GLN A 270 50.90 0.13 -17.54
CA GLN A 270 51.91 -0.82 -17.06
C GLN A 270 52.55 -1.61 -18.20
N LYS A 271 51.77 -2.02 -19.21
CA LYS A 271 52.34 -2.69 -20.43
C LYS A 271 53.24 -1.74 -21.20
N ALA A 272 52.90 -0.47 -21.34
CA ALA A 272 53.70 0.54 -21.99
C ALA A 272 55.01 0.80 -21.25
N GLN A 273 55.02 0.80 -19.91
CA GLN A 273 56.24 0.94 -19.12
C GLN A 273 57.15 -0.31 -19.19
N LYS A 274 56.58 -1.52 -19.19
CA LYS A 274 57.36 -2.75 -19.38
C LYS A 274 57.96 -2.88 -20.80
N GLY A 275 57.26 -2.35 -21.78
CA GLY A 275 57.78 -2.30 -23.18
C GLY A 275 58.97 -1.35 -23.37
N LYS A 276 59.03 -0.24 -22.56
CA LYS A 276 60.16 0.71 -22.57
C LYS A 276 61.40 0.22 -21.80
N LYS A 277 61.28 -0.75 -20.88
CA LYS A 277 62.40 -1.33 -20.14
C LYS A 277 63.09 -2.52 -20.86
N LYS A 278 62.53 -2.96 -22.00
CA LYS A 278 63.06 -4.06 -22.79
C LYS A 278 63.72 -3.62 -24.10
N LYS A 279 63.86 -2.34 -24.36
CA LYS A 279 64.72 -1.71 -25.38
C LYS A 279 65.83 -0.96 -24.62
#